data_2ad85fdfd0de344067e738271d3a769d
#
_entry.id   2ad85fdfd0de344067e738271d3a769d
#
_cell.length_a   1.000
_cell.length_b   1.000
_cell.length_c   1.000
_cell.angle_alpha   90.00
_cell.angle_beta   90.00
_cell.angle_gamma   90.00
#
_symmetry.space_group_name_H-M   'P 1'
#
loop_
_entity.id
_entity.type
_entity.pdbx_description
1 polymer ?
#
loop_
_entity_poly.entity_id
_entity_poly.type
_entity_poly.pdbx_seq_one_letter_code
_entity_poly.pdbx_strand_id
1 'polypeptide(L)'
;MDKDPEWTISDAMMDYIFKLVPDGGTILELGSGYSTYVFDQCGYKVITVEQDQKYLNKVPNATYIYAPIELYSASYPQLNSIKKRINDHTGWYNRKAIIEGLAGRSYDCIVVDGPPRDFGRSGFYANLEFFNCNAVPVFFDDLHRLDDLFVAECVAQKLGRDLLITNNGEGKKPFGIVLV
;
A
#
# COMPACT_ATOMS: atom_id res chain seq x y z
N MET A 1 -10.71 6.55 -16.57
CA MET A 1 -9.29 6.11 -16.42
C MET A 1 -9.19 4.74 -17.04
N ASP A 2 -8.24 4.51 -17.95
CA ASP A 2 -8.12 3.21 -18.60
C ASP A 2 -7.43 2.22 -17.68
N LYS A 3 -7.91 0.96 -17.66
CA LYS A 3 -7.30 -0.13 -16.89
C LYS A 3 -6.00 -0.54 -17.60
N ASP A 4 -4.86 -0.30 -16.97
CA ASP A 4 -3.59 -0.89 -17.36
C ASP A 4 -3.36 -2.16 -16.52
N PRO A 5 -3.41 -3.36 -17.11
CA PRO A 5 -3.27 -4.61 -16.37
C PRO A 5 -1.95 -4.77 -15.63
N GLU A 6 -0.90 -4.08 -16.08
CA GLU A 6 0.43 -4.15 -15.46
C GLU A 6 0.52 -3.29 -14.19
N TRP A 7 -0.27 -2.22 -14.11
CA TRP A 7 -0.23 -1.21 -13.05
C TRP A 7 -1.50 -1.20 -12.19
N THR A 8 -2.27 -2.28 -12.19
CA THR A 8 -3.54 -2.37 -11.46
C THR A 8 -3.51 -3.56 -10.52
N ILE A 9 -4.00 -3.39 -9.30
CA ILE A 9 -4.24 -4.51 -8.38
C ILE A 9 -5.22 -5.50 -9.02
N SER A 10 -5.09 -6.78 -8.67
CA SER A 10 -5.89 -7.84 -9.27
C SER A 10 -7.37 -7.74 -8.86
N ASP A 11 -8.28 -8.17 -9.75
CA ASP A 11 -9.72 -8.24 -9.45
C ASP A 11 -9.99 -9.11 -8.20
N ALA A 12 -9.21 -10.18 -8.00
CA ALA A 12 -9.36 -11.01 -6.82
C ALA A 12 -8.91 -10.30 -5.53
N MET A 13 -7.89 -9.44 -5.57
CA MET A 13 -7.52 -8.62 -4.42
C MET A 13 -8.64 -7.61 -4.11
N MET A 14 -9.25 -6.99 -5.13
CA MET A 14 -10.42 -6.13 -4.97
C MET A 14 -11.58 -6.88 -4.32
N ASP A 15 -11.88 -8.11 -4.77
CA ASP A 15 -12.94 -8.95 -4.18
C ASP A 15 -12.70 -9.23 -2.69
N TYR A 16 -11.45 -9.45 -2.27
CA TYR A 16 -11.12 -9.62 -0.85
C TYR A 16 -11.29 -8.32 -0.06
N ILE A 17 -10.89 -7.18 -0.62
CA ILE A 17 -11.09 -5.88 -0.01
C ILE A 17 -12.59 -5.64 0.21
N PHE A 18 -13.42 -5.86 -0.81
CA PHE A 18 -14.89 -5.69 -0.74
C PHE A 18 -15.57 -6.65 0.24
N LYS A 19 -14.98 -7.80 0.53
CA LYS A 19 -15.49 -8.74 1.56
C LYS A 19 -15.12 -8.34 2.99
N LEU A 20 -13.97 -7.69 3.18
CA LEU A 20 -13.42 -7.38 4.50
C LEU A 20 -13.71 -5.95 4.94
N VAL A 21 -13.89 -5.03 4.01
CA VAL A 21 -14.19 -3.62 4.29
C VAL A 21 -15.71 -3.41 4.23
N PRO A 22 -16.32 -2.79 5.25
CA PRO A 22 -17.76 -2.49 5.22
C PRO A 22 -18.15 -1.62 4.03
N ASP A 23 -19.35 -1.80 3.51
CA ASP A 23 -19.90 -0.95 2.45
C ASP A 23 -19.83 0.54 2.82
N GLY A 24 -19.30 1.36 1.93
CA GLY A 24 -19.07 2.79 2.17
C GLY A 24 -17.92 3.09 3.14
N GLY A 25 -17.16 2.08 3.53
CA GLY A 25 -15.97 2.20 4.36
C GLY A 25 -14.87 3.04 3.71
N THR A 26 -13.81 3.29 4.43
CA THR A 26 -12.68 4.11 3.97
C THR A 26 -11.46 3.23 3.68
N ILE A 27 -10.91 3.34 2.49
CA ILE A 27 -9.69 2.63 2.05
C ILE A 27 -8.53 3.62 2.06
N LEU A 28 -7.44 3.29 2.76
CA LEU A 28 -6.16 3.97 2.61
C LEU A 28 -5.35 3.22 1.55
N GLU A 29 -5.04 3.87 0.45
CA GLU A 29 -4.26 3.32 -0.65
C GLU A 29 -2.90 4.03 -0.75
N LEU A 30 -1.82 3.26 -0.85
CA LEU A 30 -0.48 3.78 -1.13
C LEU A 30 -0.18 3.53 -2.61
N GLY A 31 -0.12 4.61 -3.39
CA GLY A 31 -0.11 4.61 -4.84
C GLY A 31 -1.52 4.80 -5.42
N SER A 32 -1.73 5.85 -6.21
CA SER A 32 -3.02 6.09 -6.86
C SER A 32 -3.04 5.53 -8.29
N GLY A 33 -4.20 5.02 -8.70
CA GLY A 33 -4.33 4.46 -10.03
C GLY A 33 -5.77 4.10 -10.39
N TYR A 34 -5.90 3.08 -11.23
CA TYR A 34 -7.19 2.55 -11.63
C TYR A 34 -7.98 1.98 -10.44
N SER A 35 -7.31 1.39 -9.45
CA SER A 35 -7.90 0.90 -8.21
C SER A 35 -8.63 2.02 -7.44
N THR A 36 -8.01 3.20 -7.32
CA THR A 36 -8.63 4.39 -6.72
C THR A 36 -9.98 4.70 -7.36
N TYR A 37 -10.04 4.64 -8.71
CA TYR A 37 -11.28 4.87 -9.46
C TYR A 37 -12.31 3.77 -9.18
N VAL A 38 -11.91 2.50 -9.18
CA VAL A 38 -12.83 1.38 -8.91
C VAL A 38 -13.41 1.46 -7.51
N PHE A 39 -12.60 1.73 -6.50
CA PHE A 39 -13.06 1.90 -5.11
C PHE A 39 -14.10 3.02 -5.00
N ASP A 40 -13.84 4.19 -5.60
CA ASP A 40 -14.79 5.30 -5.64
C ASP A 40 -16.10 4.90 -6.31
N GLN A 41 -16.05 4.24 -7.47
CA GLN A 41 -17.26 3.80 -8.20
C GLN A 41 -18.05 2.72 -7.44
N CYS A 42 -17.40 1.94 -6.60
CA CYS A 42 -18.04 0.98 -5.71
C CYS A 42 -18.57 1.61 -4.40
N GLY A 43 -18.46 2.92 -4.25
CA GLY A 43 -19.03 3.67 -3.12
C GLY A 43 -18.13 3.76 -1.89
N TYR A 44 -16.85 3.35 -1.98
CA TYR A 44 -15.90 3.51 -0.89
C TYR A 44 -15.33 4.93 -0.85
N LYS A 45 -14.99 5.38 0.35
CA LYS A 45 -14.16 6.59 0.52
C LYS A 45 -12.70 6.20 0.32
N VAL A 46 -11.96 6.96 -0.48
CA VAL A 46 -10.56 6.67 -0.74
C VAL A 46 -9.69 7.80 -0.22
N ILE A 47 -8.70 7.43 0.58
CA ILE A 47 -7.55 8.29 0.91
C ILE A 47 -6.36 7.67 0.18
N THR A 48 -5.73 8.39 -0.73
CA THR A 48 -4.59 7.86 -1.49
C THR A 48 -3.35 8.71 -1.29
N VAL A 49 -2.21 8.04 -1.05
CA VAL A 49 -0.87 8.66 -0.96
C VAL A 49 -0.20 8.50 -2.32
N GLU A 50 0.19 9.62 -2.92
CA GLU A 50 0.73 9.63 -4.28
C GLU A 50 1.97 10.51 -4.38
N GLN A 51 3.00 10.01 -5.10
CA GLN A 51 4.27 10.72 -5.28
C GLN A 51 4.35 11.51 -6.58
N ASP A 52 3.59 11.14 -7.61
CA ASP A 52 3.64 11.77 -8.92
C ASP A 52 2.43 12.69 -9.12
N GLN A 53 2.71 13.97 -9.30
CA GLN A 53 1.67 14.99 -9.47
C GLN A 53 0.71 14.72 -10.63
N LYS A 54 1.16 13.98 -11.65
CA LYS A 54 0.32 13.64 -12.80
C LYS A 54 -0.86 12.72 -12.47
N TYR A 55 -0.76 11.96 -11.35
CA TYR A 55 -1.83 11.07 -10.89
C TYR A 55 -2.74 11.70 -9.84
N LEU A 56 -2.40 12.89 -9.33
CA LEU A 56 -3.24 13.58 -8.35
C LEU A 56 -4.58 14.02 -8.95
N ASN A 57 -5.62 13.98 -8.12
CA ASN A 57 -6.96 14.50 -8.42
C ASN A 57 -7.61 13.88 -9.67
N LYS A 58 -7.23 12.66 -10.05
CA LYS A 58 -7.86 11.95 -11.18
C LYS A 58 -9.24 11.39 -10.83
N VAL A 59 -9.49 11.12 -9.56
CA VAL A 59 -10.78 10.66 -9.03
C VAL A 59 -11.35 11.77 -8.13
N PRO A 60 -12.44 12.42 -8.52
CA PRO A 60 -12.91 13.66 -7.86
C PRO A 60 -13.27 13.49 -6.38
N ASN A 61 -13.79 12.32 -5.98
CA ASN A 61 -14.21 12.08 -4.60
C ASN A 61 -13.11 11.50 -3.71
N ALA A 62 -11.95 11.13 -4.27
CA ALA A 62 -10.82 10.64 -3.50
C ALA A 62 -10.06 11.79 -2.82
N THR A 63 -9.57 11.53 -1.62
CA THR A 63 -8.68 12.44 -0.90
C THR A 63 -7.24 12.11 -1.24
N TYR A 64 -6.51 13.03 -1.82
CA TYR A 64 -5.10 12.84 -2.19
C TYR A 64 -4.15 13.44 -1.16
N ILE A 65 -3.14 12.68 -0.79
CA ILE A 65 -1.99 13.12 0.00
C ILE A 65 -0.80 13.10 -0.93
N TYR A 66 -0.36 14.29 -1.38
CA TYR A 66 0.84 14.38 -2.19
C TYR A 66 2.08 14.18 -1.31
N ALA A 67 2.79 13.11 -1.54
CA ALA A 67 3.98 12.73 -0.79
C ALA A 67 5.12 12.34 -1.75
N PRO A 68 5.90 13.33 -2.23
CA PRO A 68 7.03 13.05 -3.12
C PRO A 68 8.02 12.08 -2.46
N ILE A 69 8.74 11.30 -3.29
CA ILE A 69 9.71 10.34 -2.78
C ILE A 69 10.90 11.05 -2.15
N GLU A 70 11.27 10.59 -0.96
CA GLU A 70 12.54 10.88 -0.30
C GLU A 70 13.43 9.65 -0.38
N LEU A 71 14.65 9.82 -0.89
CA LEU A 71 15.63 8.74 -0.93
C LEU A 71 16.08 8.39 0.50
N TYR A 72 16.33 7.10 0.73
CA TYR A 72 16.87 6.65 2.01
C TYR A 72 18.24 7.26 2.27
N SER A 73 18.32 7.96 3.38
CA SER A 73 19.59 8.41 3.96
C SER A 73 20.00 7.46 5.09
N ALA A 74 21.15 7.74 5.71
CA ALA A 74 21.57 7.04 6.94
C ALA A 74 20.56 7.16 8.11
N SER A 75 19.50 7.94 7.93
CA SER A 75 18.44 8.18 8.92
C SER A 75 17.30 7.14 8.93
N TYR A 76 17.41 6.03 8.18
CA TYR A 76 16.45 4.91 8.24
C TYR A 76 17.04 3.68 8.95
N PRO A 77 17.40 3.77 10.25
CA PRO A 77 17.99 2.66 10.99
C PRO A 77 17.06 1.46 11.10
N GLN A 78 15.74 1.66 10.97
CA GLN A 78 14.74 0.59 10.98
C GLN A 78 14.94 -0.42 9.84
N LEU A 79 15.55 0.02 8.72
CA LEU A 79 15.86 -0.86 7.59
C LEU A 79 17.15 -1.67 7.77
N ASN A 80 18.00 -1.36 8.73
CA ASN A 80 19.30 -2.03 8.90
C ASN A 80 19.16 -3.55 9.10
N SER A 81 18.10 -4.00 9.77
CA SER A 81 17.83 -5.42 10.01
C SER A 81 17.44 -6.19 8.75
N ILE A 82 16.85 -5.52 7.76
CA ILE A 82 16.32 -6.12 6.53
C ILE A 82 17.10 -5.72 5.28
N LYS A 83 18.00 -4.74 5.38
CA LYS A 83 18.71 -4.10 4.26
C LYS A 83 19.43 -5.08 3.30
N LYS A 84 19.93 -6.21 3.80
CA LYS A 84 20.62 -7.21 2.97
C LYS A 84 19.69 -7.91 1.96
N ARG A 85 18.38 -7.84 2.16
CA ARG A 85 17.37 -8.50 1.33
C ARG A 85 16.54 -7.54 0.49
N ILE A 86 16.72 -6.23 0.69
CA ILE A 86 15.98 -5.16 0.00
C ILE A 86 16.96 -4.19 -0.67
N ASN A 87 18.02 -4.71 -1.29
CA ASN A 87 19.12 -3.90 -1.82
C ASN A 87 18.68 -2.86 -2.84
N ASP A 88 17.59 -3.11 -3.56
CA ASP A 88 17.08 -2.23 -4.62
C ASP A 88 16.06 -1.19 -4.09
N HIS A 89 15.72 -1.25 -2.81
CA HIS A 89 14.81 -0.25 -2.23
C HIS A 89 15.56 1.03 -1.90
N THR A 90 15.23 2.12 -2.59
CA THR A 90 16.02 3.36 -2.58
C THR A 90 15.34 4.53 -1.90
N GLY A 91 14.01 4.48 -1.67
CA GLY A 91 13.28 5.61 -1.11
C GLY A 91 11.89 5.25 -0.60
N TRP A 92 11.22 6.27 -0.07
CA TRP A 92 9.85 6.18 0.43
C TRP A 92 9.15 7.54 0.29
N TYR A 93 7.86 7.53 0.38
CA TYR A 93 7.03 8.74 0.45
C TYR A 93 7.51 9.69 1.55
N ASN A 94 7.45 11.00 1.32
CA ASN A 94 7.78 12.02 2.31
C ASN A 94 7.01 11.77 3.62
N ARG A 95 7.74 11.50 4.71
CA ARG A 95 7.17 11.14 6.02
C ARG A 95 6.28 12.23 6.59
N LYS A 96 6.71 13.49 6.48
CA LYS A 96 5.96 14.63 7.00
C LYS A 96 4.62 14.75 6.29
N ALA A 97 4.59 14.61 4.98
CA ALA A 97 3.36 14.65 4.20
C ALA A 97 2.38 13.53 4.60
N ILE A 98 2.88 12.29 4.84
CA ILE A 98 2.04 11.20 5.33
C ILE A 98 1.47 11.53 6.71
N ILE A 99 2.30 11.94 7.67
CA ILE A 99 1.86 12.24 9.05
C ILE A 99 0.81 13.34 9.04
N GLU A 100 1.06 14.45 8.36
CA GLU A 100 0.13 15.58 8.27
C GLU A 100 -1.14 15.21 7.51
N GLY A 101 -1.00 14.47 6.41
CA GLY A 101 -2.12 14.05 5.57
C GLY A 101 -3.04 13.02 6.25
N LEU A 102 -2.51 12.16 7.10
CA LEU A 102 -3.29 11.15 7.83
C LEU A 102 -3.79 11.63 9.20
N ALA A 103 -3.36 12.79 9.67
CA ALA A 103 -3.72 13.30 10.99
C ALA A 103 -5.24 13.38 11.16
N GLY A 104 -5.77 12.71 12.20
CA GLY A 104 -7.20 12.70 12.53
C GLY A 104 -8.08 11.92 11.54
N ARG A 105 -7.50 11.17 10.59
CA ARG A 105 -8.25 10.34 9.66
C ARG A 105 -8.29 8.89 10.13
N SER A 106 -9.42 8.24 9.87
CA SER A 106 -9.61 6.80 10.07
C SER A 106 -9.85 6.12 8.73
N TYR A 107 -9.51 4.85 8.66
CA TYR A 107 -9.73 3.98 7.50
C TYR A 107 -9.93 2.55 7.98
N ASP A 108 -10.56 1.73 7.14
CA ASP A 108 -10.97 0.37 7.46
C ASP A 108 -10.02 -0.68 6.86
N CYS A 109 -9.16 -0.29 5.94
CA CYS A 109 -8.04 -1.12 5.46
C CYS A 109 -6.91 -0.25 4.90
N ILE A 110 -5.75 -0.89 4.68
CA ILE A 110 -4.60 -0.31 3.99
C ILE A 110 -4.28 -1.17 2.77
N VAL A 111 -4.10 -0.54 1.62
CA VAL A 111 -3.64 -1.18 0.37
C VAL A 111 -2.24 -0.65 0.06
N VAL A 112 -1.25 -1.54 0.04
CA VAL A 112 0.15 -1.23 -0.26
C VAL A 112 0.44 -1.64 -1.69
N ASP A 113 0.21 -0.71 -2.63
CA ASP A 113 0.48 -0.86 -4.06
C ASP A 113 1.63 0.03 -4.57
N GLY A 114 2.02 1.01 -3.78
CA GLY A 114 3.13 1.93 -4.02
C GLY A 114 4.12 2.02 -2.87
N PRO A 115 5.21 2.74 -3.08
CA PRO A 115 5.61 3.43 -4.30
C PRO A 115 6.05 2.47 -5.43
N PRO A 116 6.35 2.99 -6.64
CA PRO A 116 6.83 2.18 -7.76
C PRO A 116 8.06 1.33 -7.40
N ARG A 117 8.25 0.24 -8.15
CA ARG A 117 9.31 -0.76 -7.94
C ARG A 117 10.70 -0.15 -7.76
N ASP A 118 11.02 0.92 -8.49
CA ASP A 118 12.34 1.59 -8.44
C ASP A 118 12.68 2.15 -7.06
N PHE A 119 11.67 2.39 -6.22
CA PHE A 119 11.85 2.85 -4.84
C PHE A 119 11.65 1.72 -3.83
N GLY A 120 10.79 0.75 -4.14
CA GLY A 120 10.44 -0.38 -3.29
C GLY A 120 9.51 -0.01 -2.13
N ARG A 121 9.00 -1.03 -1.42
CA ARG A 121 7.96 -0.86 -0.39
C ARG A 121 8.45 -0.99 1.05
N SER A 122 9.77 -1.11 1.26
CA SER A 122 10.36 -1.28 2.60
C SER A 122 10.10 -0.11 3.55
N GLY A 123 9.84 1.08 2.99
CA GLY A 123 9.47 2.24 3.80
C GLY A 123 8.16 2.05 4.56
N PHE A 124 7.23 1.23 4.08
CA PHE A 124 6.04 0.89 4.84
C PHE A 124 6.40 0.19 6.16
N TYR A 125 7.28 -0.84 6.10
CA TYR A 125 7.80 -1.51 7.30
C TYR A 125 8.52 -0.56 8.26
N ALA A 126 9.31 0.36 7.72
CA ALA A 126 10.08 1.32 8.51
C ALA A 126 9.21 2.38 9.22
N ASN A 127 7.99 2.60 8.73
CA ASN A 127 7.09 3.67 9.18
C ASN A 127 5.73 3.15 9.66
N LEU A 128 5.64 1.88 10.09
CA LEU A 128 4.39 1.26 10.54
C LEU A 128 3.66 2.06 11.63
N GLU A 129 4.41 2.78 12.46
CA GLU A 129 3.86 3.61 13.55
C GLU A 129 2.97 4.76 13.08
N PHE A 130 3.04 5.17 11.80
CA PHE A 130 2.20 6.22 11.25
C PHE A 130 0.88 5.70 10.69
N PHE A 131 0.76 4.39 10.60
CA PHE A 131 -0.42 3.72 10.08
C PHE A 131 -1.12 2.93 11.19
N ASN A 132 -2.44 2.94 11.18
CA ASN A 132 -3.23 2.20 12.18
C ASN A 132 -3.27 0.68 11.87
N CYS A 133 -2.11 0.10 11.57
CA CYS A 133 -1.99 -1.31 11.16
C CYS A 133 -2.49 -2.31 12.21
N ASN A 134 -2.56 -1.90 13.48
CA ASN A 134 -3.04 -2.77 14.57
C ASN A 134 -4.57 -2.93 14.60
N ALA A 135 -5.32 -2.12 13.88
CA ALA A 135 -6.76 -2.12 13.92
C ALA A 135 -7.43 -2.51 12.59
N VAL A 136 -6.65 -2.59 11.50
CA VAL A 136 -7.20 -2.80 10.16
C VAL A 136 -6.37 -3.81 9.37
N PRO A 137 -6.98 -4.56 8.42
CA PRO A 137 -6.23 -5.44 7.52
C PRO A 137 -5.32 -4.62 6.59
N VAL A 138 -4.16 -5.22 6.27
CA VAL A 138 -3.19 -4.66 5.33
C VAL A 138 -3.07 -5.58 4.13
N PHE A 139 -3.31 -5.04 2.94
CA PHE A 139 -3.19 -5.73 1.67
C PHE A 139 -1.90 -5.32 0.98
N PHE A 140 -1.16 -6.29 0.44
CA PHE A 140 0.07 -6.07 -0.31
C PHE A 140 -0.10 -6.60 -1.73
N ASP A 141 0.07 -5.74 -2.73
CA ASP A 141 0.14 -6.18 -4.14
C ASP A 141 1.57 -6.63 -4.51
N ASP A 142 1.68 -7.22 -5.70
CA ASP A 142 2.96 -7.58 -6.35
C ASP A 142 3.84 -8.59 -5.58
N LEU A 143 3.27 -9.50 -4.78
CA LEU A 143 4.07 -10.50 -4.03
C LEU A 143 4.80 -11.54 -4.88
N HIS A 144 4.70 -11.47 -6.21
CA HIS A 144 5.60 -12.16 -7.13
C HIS A 144 7.02 -11.60 -7.11
N ARG A 145 7.19 -10.38 -6.60
CA ARG A 145 8.50 -9.75 -6.35
C ARG A 145 8.99 -10.19 -4.99
N LEU A 146 10.15 -10.86 -4.95
CA LEU A 146 10.69 -11.43 -3.71
C LEU A 146 10.95 -10.38 -2.62
N ASP A 147 11.30 -9.16 -3.01
CA ASP A 147 11.56 -8.07 -2.07
C ASP A 147 10.26 -7.56 -1.44
N ASP A 148 9.19 -7.44 -2.22
CA ASP A 148 7.87 -7.02 -1.72
C ASP A 148 7.25 -8.11 -0.84
N LEU A 149 7.38 -9.39 -1.23
CA LEU A 149 7.00 -10.53 -0.38
C LEU A 149 7.73 -10.49 0.96
N PHE A 150 9.05 -10.30 0.93
CA PHE A 150 9.85 -10.22 2.15
C PHE A 150 9.44 -9.05 3.05
N VAL A 151 9.10 -7.89 2.48
CA VAL A 151 8.58 -6.75 3.24
C VAL A 151 7.25 -7.10 3.90
N ALA A 152 6.32 -7.75 3.18
CA ALA A 152 5.03 -8.17 3.73
C ALA A 152 5.20 -9.18 4.89
N GLU A 153 6.12 -10.15 4.76
CA GLU A 153 6.48 -11.08 5.83
C GLU A 153 7.03 -10.35 7.07
N CYS A 154 7.94 -9.39 6.88
CA CYS A 154 8.48 -8.58 7.97
C CYS A 154 7.41 -7.74 8.67
N VAL A 155 6.45 -7.18 7.91
CA VAL A 155 5.32 -6.44 8.47
C VAL A 155 4.43 -7.36 9.29
N ALA A 156 4.05 -8.52 8.76
CA ALA A 156 3.23 -9.51 9.47
C ALA A 156 3.91 -9.93 10.79
N GLN A 157 5.19 -10.27 10.73
CA GLN A 157 5.98 -10.64 11.91
C GLN A 157 6.04 -9.51 12.96
N LYS A 158 6.25 -8.25 12.52
CA LYS A 158 6.31 -7.09 13.42
C LYS A 158 4.97 -6.80 14.10
N LEU A 159 3.87 -7.11 13.41
CA LEU A 159 2.51 -6.98 13.93
C LEU A 159 2.06 -8.20 14.76
N GLY A 160 2.85 -9.29 14.78
CA GLY A 160 2.51 -10.54 15.45
C GLY A 160 1.32 -11.27 14.80
N ARG A 161 1.21 -11.21 13.47
CA ARG A 161 0.08 -11.71 12.68
C ARG A 161 0.54 -12.60 11.54
N ASP A 162 -0.39 -13.39 11.01
CA ASP A 162 -0.15 -14.22 9.85
C ASP A 162 -0.29 -13.42 8.55
N LEU A 163 0.55 -13.74 7.56
CA LEU A 163 0.43 -13.29 6.19
C LEU A 163 -0.29 -14.38 5.39
N LEU A 164 -1.50 -14.11 4.97
CA LEU A 164 -2.23 -14.94 4.01
C LEU A 164 -1.80 -14.56 2.60
N ILE A 165 -1.17 -15.48 1.87
CA ILE A 165 -0.81 -15.29 0.47
C ILE A 165 -1.85 -15.99 -0.40
N THR A 166 -2.44 -15.26 -1.33
CA THR A 166 -3.43 -15.81 -2.27
C THR A 166 -2.86 -15.85 -3.68
N ASN A 167 -2.98 -17.02 -4.29
CA ASN A 167 -2.69 -17.20 -5.71
C ASN A 167 -3.99 -17.12 -6.51
N ASN A 168 -4.07 -16.15 -7.38
CA ASN A 168 -5.25 -15.87 -8.20
C ASN A 168 -5.42 -16.81 -9.40
N GLY A 169 -4.79 -18.00 -9.41
CA GLY A 169 -4.71 -18.92 -10.52
C GLY A 169 -3.46 -18.74 -11.39
N GLU A 170 -3.23 -19.64 -12.34
CA GLU A 170 -2.05 -19.63 -13.21
C GLU A 170 -1.88 -18.28 -13.92
N GLY A 171 -0.68 -17.71 -13.81
CA GLY A 171 -0.28 -16.47 -14.50
C GLY A 171 -0.75 -15.16 -13.88
N LYS A 172 -1.44 -15.19 -12.72
CA LYS A 172 -1.87 -13.96 -12.04
C LYS A 172 -0.92 -13.57 -10.91
N LYS A 173 -0.78 -12.27 -10.67
CA LYS A 173 0.06 -11.73 -9.60
C LYS A 173 -0.48 -12.17 -8.23
N PRO A 174 0.32 -12.83 -7.37
CA PRO A 174 -0.07 -13.10 -6.00
C PRO A 174 -0.13 -11.80 -5.20
N PHE A 175 -1.04 -11.77 -4.24
CA PHE A 175 -1.14 -10.70 -3.25
C PHE A 175 -1.17 -11.28 -1.84
N GLY A 176 -0.93 -10.46 -0.84
CA GLY A 176 -0.94 -10.85 0.56
C GLY A 176 -1.90 -10.04 1.41
N ILE A 177 -2.39 -10.66 2.47
CA ILE A 177 -3.26 -10.01 3.45
C ILE A 177 -2.72 -10.30 4.84
N VAL A 178 -2.43 -9.24 5.61
CA VAL A 178 -2.18 -9.32 7.05
C VAL A 178 -3.49 -8.98 7.75
N LEU A 179 -4.15 -10.01 8.28
CA LEU A 179 -5.46 -9.88 8.94
C LEU A 179 -5.32 -9.31 10.37
N VAL A 180 -6.42 -8.72 10.87
CA VAL A 180 -6.52 -8.25 12.27
C VAL A 180 -6.83 -9.39 13.22
#